data_33542d0e6f1800a6831c12233b0b16f7
#
_entry.id   33542d0e6f1800a6831c12233b0b16f7
#
_cell.length_a   1.000
_cell.length_b   1.000
_cell.length_c   1.000
_cell.angle_alpha   90.00
_cell.angle_beta   90.00
_cell.angle_gamma   90.00
#
_symmetry.space_group_name_H-M   'P 1'
#
loop_
_entity.id
_entity.type
_entity.pdbx_description
1 polymer ?
#
loop_
_entity_poly.entity_id
_entity_poly.type
_entity_poly.pdbx_seq_one_letter_code
_entity_poly.pdbx_strand_id
1 'polypeptide(L)'
;MARVGACLLACLMSAGAFAASGQQLYGTCAACHGARAEGNPGLGAPALAGQHVAYLQRQLLNFRSGLRGSHKDDTYGAQMRAGSQATLPDEKAIAAVATYIAALPRTEVKPAGKFDARNGNNLYQGKCGACHGGQAEGNEALSAPRLAGLDAAYIKRQHRNFGKGLRGAQPQDRYGRQMALMATTLASERDLDDVIGHIHAAGAAR
;
A
#
# COMPACT_ATOMS: atom_id res chain seq x y z
N MET A 1 44.83 32.17 -54.21
CA MET A 1 44.40 32.37 -52.79
C MET A 1 43.14 31.57 -52.56
N ALA A 2 43.26 30.36 -52.02
CA ALA A 2 42.13 29.46 -51.78
C ALA A 2 41.72 29.56 -50.28
N ARG A 3 40.49 29.93 -50.01
CA ARG A 3 39.89 29.96 -48.68
C ARG A 3 39.27 28.61 -48.36
N VAL A 4 39.87 27.90 -47.42
CA VAL A 4 39.32 26.67 -46.85
C VAL A 4 38.32 27.05 -45.75
N GLY A 5 37.05 26.85 -45.98
CA GLY A 5 35.99 27.02 -44.99
C GLY A 5 35.90 25.80 -44.08
N ALA A 6 36.21 25.96 -42.80
CA ALA A 6 36.04 24.93 -41.78
C ALA A 6 34.56 24.89 -41.35
N CYS A 7 33.83 23.80 -41.73
CA CYS A 7 32.49 23.51 -41.22
C CYS A 7 32.62 22.88 -39.83
N LEU A 8 32.29 23.63 -38.76
CA LEU A 8 32.10 23.07 -37.42
C LEU A 8 30.76 22.38 -37.35
N LEU A 9 30.77 21.05 -37.32
CA LEU A 9 29.61 20.24 -36.99
C LEU A 9 29.38 20.29 -35.46
N ALA A 10 28.43 21.09 -35.03
CA ALA A 10 27.97 21.07 -33.62
C ALA A 10 27.13 19.83 -33.39
N CYS A 11 27.68 18.80 -32.73
CA CYS A 11 26.95 17.63 -32.24
C CYS A 11 26.10 18.04 -31.05
N LEU A 12 24.81 18.30 -31.27
CA LEU A 12 23.81 18.48 -30.21
C LEU A 12 23.59 17.12 -29.54
N MET A 13 24.26 16.87 -28.43
CA MET A 13 23.95 15.75 -27.54
C MET A 13 22.62 16.04 -26.85
N SER A 14 21.54 15.49 -27.37
CA SER A 14 20.25 15.44 -26.69
C SER A 14 20.41 14.56 -25.44
N ALA A 15 20.58 15.17 -24.27
CA ALA A 15 20.47 14.46 -23.00
C ALA A 15 19.02 14.03 -22.82
N GLY A 16 18.69 12.80 -23.26
CA GLY A 16 17.41 12.17 -22.96
C GLY A 16 17.29 12.01 -21.45
N ALA A 17 16.35 12.71 -20.83
CA ALA A 17 16.03 12.49 -19.45
C ALA A 17 15.47 11.06 -19.32
N PHE A 18 16.31 10.12 -18.87
CA PHE A 18 15.85 8.78 -18.52
C PHE A 18 14.91 8.88 -17.33
N ALA A 19 13.66 8.42 -17.48
CA ALA A 19 12.74 8.30 -16.36
C ALA A 19 13.36 7.38 -15.30
N ALA A 20 13.30 7.77 -14.03
CA ALA A 20 13.84 6.98 -12.93
C ALA A 20 13.14 5.61 -12.87
N SER A 21 13.91 4.54 -12.69
CA SER A 21 13.36 3.19 -12.55
C SER A 21 12.54 3.05 -11.27
N GLY A 22 11.61 2.09 -11.23
CA GLY A 22 10.83 1.81 -10.02
C GLY A 22 11.70 1.52 -8.79
N GLN A 23 12.84 0.86 -8.98
CA GLN A 23 13.82 0.60 -7.92
C GLN A 23 14.47 1.89 -7.41
N GLN A 24 14.87 2.78 -8.30
CA GLN A 24 15.45 4.08 -7.90
C GLN A 24 14.43 4.93 -7.12
N LEU A 25 13.19 4.98 -7.61
CA LEU A 25 12.10 5.68 -6.92
C LEU A 25 11.80 5.08 -5.55
N TYR A 26 11.88 3.74 -5.42
CA TYR A 26 11.66 3.05 -4.15
C TYR A 26 12.74 3.39 -3.10
N GLY A 27 13.92 3.79 -3.48
CA GLY A 27 15.04 4.09 -2.56
C GLY A 27 14.63 5.02 -1.40
N THR A 28 13.83 6.05 -1.68
CA THR A 28 13.31 6.96 -0.64
C THR A 28 12.28 6.27 0.27
N CYS A 29 11.47 5.38 -0.26
CA CYS A 29 10.44 4.67 0.49
C CYS A 29 11.04 3.64 1.46
N ALA A 30 12.21 3.08 1.11
CA ALA A 30 12.91 2.07 1.88
C ALA A 30 13.27 2.53 3.29
N ALA A 31 13.46 3.83 3.53
CA ALA A 31 13.76 4.39 4.85
C ALA A 31 12.69 4.03 5.91
N CYS A 32 11.42 3.94 5.48
CA CYS A 32 10.32 3.58 6.37
C CYS A 32 9.81 2.15 6.10
N HIS A 33 9.72 1.74 4.82
CA HIS A 33 9.11 0.47 4.45
C HIS A 33 10.08 -0.72 4.35
N GLY A 34 11.38 -0.50 4.67
CA GLY A 34 12.43 -1.52 4.58
C GLY A 34 12.98 -1.68 3.16
N ALA A 35 14.20 -2.21 3.05
CA ALA A 35 14.92 -2.32 1.76
C ALA A 35 14.24 -3.26 0.76
N ARG A 36 13.46 -4.24 1.25
CA ARG A 36 12.69 -5.21 0.46
C ARG A 36 11.19 -4.99 0.56
N ALA A 37 10.78 -3.81 1.00
CA ALA A 37 9.38 -3.46 1.25
C ALA A 37 8.69 -4.39 2.28
N GLU A 38 9.46 -4.95 3.20
CA GLU A 38 9.01 -5.85 4.27
C GLU A 38 8.24 -5.14 5.38
N GLY A 39 8.26 -3.80 5.41
CA GLY A 39 7.63 -3.00 6.44
C GLY A 39 8.52 -2.75 7.65
N ASN A 40 8.08 -1.85 8.51
CA ASN A 40 8.71 -1.54 9.79
C ASN A 40 7.63 -1.22 10.84
N PRO A 41 7.22 -2.20 11.64
CA PRO A 41 6.20 -1.99 12.68
C PRO A 41 6.57 -0.90 13.69
N GLY A 42 7.87 -0.73 14.01
CA GLY A 42 8.36 0.32 14.91
C GLY A 42 8.10 1.73 14.41
N LEU A 43 8.07 1.92 13.09
CA LEU A 43 7.70 3.17 12.43
C LEU A 43 6.21 3.19 12.00
N GLY A 44 5.46 2.13 12.27
CA GLY A 44 4.08 1.98 11.82
C GLY A 44 3.94 1.87 10.30
N ALA A 45 5.03 1.58 9.59
CA ALA A 45 5.06 1.44 8.14
C ALA A 45 4.75 -0.01 7.72
N PRO A 46 3.71 -0.25 6.91
CA PRO A 46 3.32 -1.61 6.52
C PRO A 46 4.30 -2.24 5.53
N ALA A 47 4.30 -3.58 5.47
CA ALA A 47 4.83 -4.32 4.35
C ALA A 47 4.08 -3.95 3.07
N LEU A 48 4.80 -3.81 1.97
CA LEU A 48 4.25 -3.46 0.65
C LEU A 48 4.58 -4.55 -0.40
N ALA A 49 5.61 -5.36 -0.16
CA ALA A 49 6.09 -6.38 -1.06
C ALA A 49 5.00 -7.37 -1.48
N GLY A 50 4.90 -7.63 -2.78
CA GLY A 50 3.91 -8.56 -3.35
C GLY A 50 2.45 -8.12 -3.21
N GLN A 51 2.19 -6.85 -2.93
CA GLN A 51 0.85 -6.27 -2.98
C GLN A 51 0.44 -6.02 -4.43
N HIS A 52 -0.85 -6.03 -4.73
CA HIS A 52 -1.40 -5.81 -6.07
C HIS A 52 -1.02 -4.43 -6.63
N VAL A 53 -0.52 -4.40 -7.88
CA VAL A 53 -0.07 -3.16 -8.55
C VAL A 53 -1.16 -2.10 -8.55
N ALA A 54 -2.37 -2.46 -8.97
CA ALA A 54 -3.49 -1.52 -9.05
C ALA A 54 -3.87 -0.93 -7.69
N TYR A 55 -3.76 -1.72 -6.61
CA TYR A 55 -3.97 -1.23 -5.26
C TYR A 55 -2.88 -0.23 -4.85
N LEU A 56 -1.60 -0.56 -5.08
CA LEU A 56 -0.48 0.33 -4.76
C LEU A 56 -0.60 1.67 -5.50
N GLN A 57 -0.84 1.62 -6.81
CA GLN A 57 -1.05 2.82 -7.63
C GLN A 57 -2.18 3.68 -7.08
N ARG A 58 -3.35 3.08 -6.83
CA ARG A 58 -4.49 3.81 -6.28
C ARG A 58 -4.18 4.44 -4.92
N GLN A 59 -3.49 3.74 -4.02
CA GLN A 59 -3.16 4.31 -2.72
C GLN A 59 -2.18 5.48 -2.83
N LEU A 60 -1.17 5.39 -3.69
CA LEU A 60 -0.22 6.48 -3.93
C LEU A 60 -0.92 7.69 -4.57
N LEU A 61 -1.82 7.48 -5.52
CA LEU A 61 -2.67 8.54 -6.09
C LEU A 61 -3.56 9.17 -5.01
N ASN A 62 -4.20 8.36 -4.17
CA ASN A 62 -5.04 8.86 -3.09
C ASN A 62 -4.25 9.69 -2.07
N PHE A 63 -3.02 9.32 -1.75
CA PHE A 63 -2.16 10.13 -0.91
C PHE A 63 -1.77 11.44 -1.59
N ARG A 64 -1.35 11.41 -2.86
CA ARG A 64 -0.99 12.64 -3.59
C ARG A 64 -2.15 13.63 -3.70
N SER A 65 -3.34 13.14 -4.02
CA SER A 65 -4.54 13.97 -4.19
C SER A 65 -5.17 14.42 -2.86
N GLY A 66 -4.75 13.83 -1.72
CA GLY A 66 -5.35 14.10 -0.42
C GLY A 66 -6.66 13.35 -0.15
N LEU A 67 -7.06 12.40 -1.00
CA LEU A 67 -8.16 11.49 -0.70
C LEU A 67 -7.84 10.58 0.50
N ARG A 68 -6.54 10.39 0.78
CA ARG A 68 -6.03 9.67 1.94
C ARG A 68 -4.94 10.50 2.62
N GLY A 69 -4.91 10.47 3.97
CA GLY A 69 -3.88 11.18 4.76
C GLY A 69 -4.11 12.70 4.89
N SER A 70 -5.32 13.18 4.65
CA SER A 70 -5.70 14.59 4.83
C SER A 70 -6.42 14.87 6.16
N HIS A 71 -6.90 13.81 6.84
CA HIS A 71 -7.55 13.99 8.14
C HIS A 71 -6.51 14.35 9.20
N LYS A 72 -6.81 15.37 10.02
CA LYS A 72 -5.87 15.92 11.03
C LYS A 72 -5.37 14.88 12.05
N ASP A 73 -6.16 13.85 12.33
CA ASP A 73 -5.85 12.80 13.29
C ASP A 73 -5.21 11.55 12.63
N ASP A 74 -5.03 11.52 11.30
CA ASP A 74 -4.30 10.45 10.59
C ASP A 74 -2.83 10.80 10.39
N THR A 75 -2.06 10.80 11.48
CA THR A 75 -0.63 11.16 11.48
C THR A 75 0.18 10.34 10.49
N TYR A 76 -0.02 9.03 10.46
CA TYR A 76 0.69 8.14 9.52
C TYR A 76 0.27 8.37 8.06
N GLY A 77 -1.01 8.65 7.84
CA GLY A 77 -1.50 9.02 6.52
C GLY A 77 -0.93 10.34 6.04
N ALA A 78 -0.79 11.33 6.94
CA ALA A 78 -0.17 12.62 6.63
C ALA A 78 1.32 12.47 6.25
N GLN A 79 2.07 11.62 6.94
CA GLN A 79 3.45 11.29 6.58
C GLN A 79 3.54 10.68 5.18
N MET A 80 2.68 9.69 4.87
CA MET A 80 2.63 9.06 3.56
C MET A 80 2.21 10.03 2.45
N ARG A 81 1.28 10.96 2.74
CA ARG A 81 0.90 12.02 1.81
C ARG A 81 2.09 12.92 1.48
N ALA A 82 2.77 13.43 2.50
CA ALA A 82 3.96 14.27 2.31
C ALA A 82 5.06 13.55 1.53
N GLY A 83 5.37 12.29 1.89
CA GLY A 83 6.37 11.48 1.19
C GLY A 83 6.00 11.22 -0.27
N SER A 84 4.74 10.86 -0.55
CA SER A 84 4.28 10.61 -1.92
C SER A 84 4.30 11.87 -2.78
N GLN A 85 3.97 13.03 -2.23
CA GLN A 85 4.01 14.32 -2.93
C GLN A 85 5.44 14.75 -3.23
N ALA A 86 6.38 14.50 -2.32
CA ALA A 86 7.78 14.89 -2.48
C ALA A 86 8.56 14.00 -3.45
N THR A 87 8.20 12.71 -3.57
CA THR A 87 9.06 11.72 -4.27
C THR A 87 8.48 11.20 -5.58
N LEU A 88 7.18 11.32 -5.80
CA LEU A 88 6.50 10.77 -6.96
C LEU A 88 5.88 11.91 -7.81
N PRO A 89 6.61 12.43 -8.81
CA PRO A 89 6.20 13.63 -9.54
C PRO A 89 4.95 13.42 -10.40
N ASP A 90 4.75 12.23 -10.95
CA ASP A 90 3.68 11.94 -11.89
C ASP A 90 3.14 10.51 -11.78
N GLU A 91 2.15 10.17 -12.58
CA GLU A 91 1.53 8.84 -12.61
C GLU A 91 2.47 7.77 -13.17
N LYS A 92 3.45 8.13 -14.03
CA LYS A 92 4.42 7.19 -14.57
C LYS A 92 5.37 6.74 -13.48
N ALA A 93 5.83 7.66 -12.63
CA ALA A 93 6.64 7.35 -11.45
C ALA A 93 5.88 6.46 -10.47
N ILE A 94 4.60 6.75 -10.23
CA ILE A 94 3.72 5.91 -9.40
C ILE A 94 3.58 4.51 -9.99
N ALA A 95 3.35 4.39 -11.30
CA ALA A 95 3.23 3.09 -11.97
C ALA A 95 4.53 2.29 -11.87
N ALA A 96 5.67 2.93 -12.10
CA ALA A 96 6.98 2.29 -12.05
C ALA A 96 7.30 1.75 -10.64
N VAL A 97 7.11 2.58 -9.59
CA VAL A 97 7.39 2.15 -8.22
C VAL A 97 6.41 1.08 -7.74
N ALA A 98 5.12 1.17 -8.11
CA ALA A 98 4.12 0.17 -7.76
C ALA A 98 4.44 -1.19 -8.39
N THR A 99 4.83 -1.20 -9.67
CA THR A 99 5.24 -2.42 -10.38
C THR A 99 6.48 -3.05 -9.72
N TYR A 100 7.48 -2.24 -9.38
CA TYR A 100 8.68 -2.71 -8.68
C TYR A 100 8.33 -3.36 -7.33
N ILE A 101 7.54 -2.68 -6.49
CA ILE A 101 7.14 -3.17 -5.16
C ILE A 101 6.33 -4.47 -5.27
N ALA A 102 5.42 -4.56 -6.23
CA ALA A 102 4.58 -5.74 -6.43
C ALA A 102 5.40 -6.98 -6.83
N ALA A 103 6.53 -6.79 -7.51
CA ALA A 103 7.43 -7.87 -7.91
C ALA A 103 8.36 -8.35 -6.78
N LEU A 104 8.45 -7.62 -5.66
CA LEU A 104 9.29 -8.04 -4.52
C LEU A 104 8.71 -9.27 -3.81
N PRO A 105 9.56 -10.14 -3.26
CA PRO A 105 9.12 -11.29 -2.48
C PRO A 105 8.23 -10.89 -1.32
N ARG A 106 7.13 -11.60 -1.16
CA ARG A 106 6.12 -11.33 -0.11
C ARG A 106 6.71 -11.47 1.28
N THR A 107 6.23 -10.64 2.19
CA THR A 107 6.53 -10.74 3.62
C THR A 107 5.57 -11.75 4.26
N GLU A 108 6.12 -12.66 5.05
CA GLU A 108 5.34 -13.56 5.90
C GLU A 108 5.24 -12.98 7.31
N VAL A 109 4.04 -12.99 7.87
CA VAL A 109 3.78 -12.59 9.25
C VAL A 109 3.12 -13.77 9.95
N LYS A 110 3.75 -14.25 11.01
CA LYS A 110 3.18 -15.31 11.85
C LYS A 110 2.12 -14.74 12.79
N PRO A 111 1.08 -15.52 13.11
CA PRO A 111 0.14 -15.11 14.15
C PRO A 111 0.86 -14.80 15.46
N ALA A 112 0.53 -13.67 16.06
CA ALA A 112 1.08 -13.25 17.35
C ALA A 112 -0.06 -13.03 18.35
N GLY A 113 0.19 -13.41 19.61
CA GLY A 113 -0.82 -13.27 20.67
C GLY A 113 -1.85 -14.40 20.70
N LYS A 114 -2.81 -14.26 21.60
CA LYS A 114 -3.93 -15.20 21.76
C LYS A 114 -5.12 -14.71 20.94
N PHE A 115 -5.66 -15.56 20.08
CA PHE A 115 -6.88 -15.31 19.33
C PHE A 115 -7.72 -16.57 19.27
N ASP A 116 -9.04 -16.42 19.10
CA ASP A 116 -9.95 -17.53 18.83
C ASP A 116 -9.96 -17.84 17.33
N ALA A 117 -9.29 -18.92 16.95
CA ALA A 117 -9.13 -19.31 15.55
C ALA A 117 -10.49 -19.62 14.87
N ARG A 118 -11.45 -20.19 15.62
CA ARG A 118 -12.77 -20.52 15.09
C ARG A 118 -13.60 -19.25 14.87
N ASN A 119 -13.63 -18.35 15.87
CA ASN A 119 -14.31 -17.06 15.76
C ASN A 119 -13.68 -16.21 14.64
N GLY A 120 -12.36 -16.12 14.60
CA GLY A 120 -11.63 -15.38 13.56
C GLY A 120 -11.93 -15.90 12.15
N ASN A 121 -11.92 -17.21 11.94
CA ASN A 121 -12.31 -17.82 10.67
C ASN A 121 -13.77 -17.47 10.29
N ASN A 122 -14.73 -17.67 11.20
CA ASN A 122 -16.13 -17.42 10.93
C ASN A 122 -16.39 -15.94 10.57
N LEU A 123 -15.83 -15.03 11.34
CA LEU A 123 -15.96 -13.60 11.09
C LEU A 123 -15.28 -13.19 9.78
N TYR A 124 -14.07 -13.70 9.53
CA TYR A 124 -13.33 -13.39 8.31
C TYR A 124 -14.07 -13.87 7.06
N GLN A 125 -14.47 -15.13 7.03
CA GLN A 125 -15.19 -15.70 5.87
C GLN A 125 -16.55 -15.01 5.66
N GLY A 126 -17.26 -14.72 6.74
CA GLY A 126 -18.59 -14.11 6.66
C GLY A 126 -18.60 -12.62 6.32
N LYS A 127 -17.49 -11.89 6.57
CA LYS A 127 -17.49 -10.41 6.46
C LYS A 127 -16.37 -9.87 5.56
N CYS A 128 -15.25 -10.58 5.41
CA CYS A 128 -14.04 -10.05 4.76
C CYS A 128 -13.64 -10.87 3.51
N GLY A 129 -13.77 -12.21 3.61
CA GLY A 129 -13.24 -13.16 2.63
C GLY A 129 -13.81 -13.00 1.22
N ALA A 130 -15.09 -12.62 1.10
CA ALA A 130 -15.72 -12.40 -0.20
C ALA A 130 -15.00 -11.34 -1.06
N CYS A 131 -14.39 -10.34 -0.41
CA CYS A 131 -13.63 -9.30 -1.11
C CYS A 131 -12.12 -9.53 -1.04
N HIS A 132 -11.60 -9.91 0.15
CA HIS A 132 -10.16 -10.03 0.38
C HIS A 132 -9.57 -11.41 0.07
N GLY A 133 -10.39 -12.34 -0.47
CA GLY A 133 -10.00 -13.72 -0.73
C GLY A 133 -10.07 -14.61 0.50
N GLY A 134 -10.33 -15.92 0.32
CA GLY A 134 -10.53 -16.85 1.42
C GLY A 134 -9.29 -17.05 2.31
N GLN A 135 -8.12 -16.71 1.81
CA GLN A 135 -6.82 -16.77 2.51
C GLN A 135 -6.15 -15.40 2.64
N ALA A 136 -6.92 -14.34 2.60
CA ALA A 136 -6.45 -12.96 2.70
C ALA A 136 -5.46 -12.55 1.59
N GLU A 137 -5.51 -13.22 0.45
CA GLU A 137 -4.67 -12.97 -0.72
C GLU A 137 -5.06 -11.73 -1.50
N GLY A 138 -6.22 -11.16 -1.23
CA GLY A 138 -6.80 -10.06 -1.98
C GLY A 138 -7.57 -10.52 -3.22
N ASN A 139 -8.18 -9.57 -3.92
CA ASN A 139 -8.91 -9.79 -5.16
C ASN A 139 -8.77 -8.56 -6.08
N GLU A 140 -8.00 -8.68 -7.15
CA GLU A 140 -7.75 -7.56 -8.06
C GLU A 140 -9.02 -7.13 -8.81
N ALA A 141 -9.89 -8.06 -9.18
CA ALA A 141 -11.14 -7.75 -9.86
C ALA A 141 -12.08 -6.89 -9.00
N LEU A 142 -12.04 -7.09 -7.68
CA LEU A 142 -12.77 -6.29 -6.70
C LEU A 142 -11.96 -5.11 -6.16
N SER A 143 -10.73 -4.92 -6.65
CA SER A 143 -9.80 -3.91 -6.17
C SER A 143 -9.50 -4.01 -4.66
N ALA A 144 -9.69 -5.18 -4.07
CA ALA A 144 -9.45 -5.46 -2.66
C ALA A 144 -7.99 -5.89 -2.45
N PRO A 145 -7.26 -5.25 -1.52
CA PRO A 145 -5.86 -5.57 -1.30
C PRO A 145 -5.67 -6.91 -0.62
N ARG A 146 -4.48 -7.47 -0.80
CA ARG A 146 -3.94 -8.53 0.03
C ARG A 146 -3.82 -8.04 1.47
N LEU A 147 -4.28 -8.82 2.44
CA LEU A 147 -4.12 -8.57 3.87
C LEU A 147 -3.06 -9.48 4.51
N ALA A 148 -2.86 -10.67 3.95
CA ALA A 148 -1.80 -11.58 4.36
C ALA A 148 -0.42 -10.90 4.20
N GLY A 149 0.43 -10.98 5.24
CA GLY A 149 1.74 -10.33 5.27
C GLY A 149 1.75 -8.90 5.83
N LEU A 150 0.59 -8.32 6.13
CA LEU A 150 0.51 -7.04 6.85
C LEU A 150 0.59 -7.28 8.37
N ASP A 151 1.32 -6.42 9.09
CA ASP A 151 1.39 -6.53 10.54
C ASP A 151 0.05 -6.21 11.24
N ALA A 152 -0.16 -6.81 12.42
CA ALA A 152 -1.39 -6.69 13.17
C ALA A 152 -1.72 -5.25 13.55
N ALA A 153 -0.71 -4.47 13.97
CA ALA A 153 -0.91 -3.09 14.39
C ALA A 153 -1.36 -2.20 13.22
N TYR A 154 -0.82 -2.45 12.02
CA TYR A 154 -1.26 -1.76 10.81
C TYR A 154 -2.70 -2.11 10.43
N ILE A 155 -3.05 -3.41 10.40
CA ILE A 155 -4.43 -3.84 10.07
C ILE A 155 -5.40 -3.23 11.06
N LYS A 156 -5.13 -3.33 12.36
CA LYS A 156 -5.95 -2.76 13.44
C LYS A 156 -6.12 -1.25 13.29
N ARG A 157 -5.03 -0.53 13.06
CA ARG A 157 -5.06 0.92 12.83
C ARG A 157 -5.89 1.30 11.61
N GLN A 158 -5.72 0.62 10.49
CA GLN A 158 -6.49 0.94 9.29
C GLN A 158 -7.97 0.63 9.45
N HIS A 159 -8.32 -0.49 10.07
CA HIS A 159 -9.71 -0.82 10.38
C HIS A 159 -10.35 0.28 11.24
N ARG A 160 -9.68 0.70 12.31
CA ARG A 160 -10.14 1.81 13.17
C ARG A 160 -10.24 3.15 12.41
N ASN A 161 -9.27 3.45 11.54
CA ASN A 161 -9.29 4.67 10.74
C ASN A 161 -10.49 4.69 9.80
N PHE A 162 -10.86 3.57 9.22
CA PHE A 162 -12.10 3.46 8.43
C PHE A 162 -13.34 3.65 9.29
N GLY A 163 -13.45 2.96 10.43
CA GLY A 163 -14.60 3.06 11.32
C GLY A 163 -14.81 4.45 11.93
N LYS A 164 -13.71 5.22 12.09
CA LYS A 164 -13.74 6.60 12.62
C LYS A 164 -13.83 7.68 11.54
N GLY A 165 -13.88 7.30 10.26
CA GLY A 165 -13.91 8.26 9.17
C GLY A 165 -12.59 9.01 8.92
N LEU A 166 -11.47 8.58 9.53
CA LEU A 166 -10.15 9.15 9.25
C LEU A 166 -9.66 8.74 7.85
N ARG A 167 -10.19 7.61 7.36
CA ARG A 167 -9.95 7.06 6.04
C ARG A 167 -11.26 6.62 5.41
N GLY A 168 -11.43 6.84 4.09
CA GLY A 168 -12.63 6.42 3.38
C GLY A 168 -13.87 7.31 3.58
N ALA A 169 -13.71 8.49 4.18
CA ALA A 169 -14.81 9.44 4.35
C ALA A 169 -15.08 10.30 3.10
N GLN A 170 -14.10 10.45 2.23
CA GLN A 170 -14.22 11.29 1.04
C GLN A 170 -15.14 10.63 0.01
N PRO A 171 -16.11 11.38 -0.59
CA PRO A 171 -17.07 10.83 -1.57
C PRO A 171 -16.40 10.17 -2.77
N GLN A 172 -15.24 10.66 -3.19
CA GLN A 172 -14.46 10.17 -4.33
C GLN A 172 -13.68 8.88 -4.01
N ASP A 173 -13.44 8.54 -2.73
CA ASP A 173 -12.79 7.28 -2.34
C ASP A 173 -13.80 6.14 -2.28
N ARG A 174 -14.27 5.69 -3.46
CA ARG A 174 -15.26 4.61 -3.59
C ARG A 174 -14.92 3.37 -2.75
N TYR A 175 -13.67 2.90 -2.85
CA TYR A 175 -13.24 1.68 -2.16
C TYR A 175 -12.99 1.90 -0.67
N GLY A 176 -12.51 3.10 -0.30
CA GLY A 176 -12.38 3.47 1.11
C GLY A 176 -13.74 3.55 1.81
N ARG A 177 -14.76 4.07 1.13
CA ARG A 177 -16.14 4.10 1.65
C ARG A 177 -16.73 2.71 1.87
N GLN A 178 -16.45 1.75 0.96
CA GLN A 178 -16.85 0.35 1.18
C GLN A 178 -16.21 -0.20 2.45
N MET A 179 -14.90 0.04 2.64
CA MET A 179 -14.21 -0.39 3.86
C MET A 179 -14.69 0.36 5.10
N ALA A 180 -15.08 1.63 5.00
CA ALA A 180 -15.66 2.36 6.13
C ALA A 180 -16.97 1.72 6.61
N LEU A 181 -17.82 1.26 5.68
CA LEU A 181 -19.04 0.51 6.02
C LEU A 181 -18.67 -0.85 6.65
N MET A 182 -17.73 -1.59 6.07
CA MET A 182 -17.35 -2.91 6.60
C MET A 182 -16.68 -2.82 7.98
N ALA A 183 -15.95 -1.74 8.27
CA ALA A 183 -15.30 -1.54 9.55
C ALA A 183 -16.29 -1.40 10.73
N THR A 184 -17.57 -1.13 10.47
CA THR A 184 -18.61 -1.06 11.51
C THR A 184 -19.27 -2.41 11.79
N THR A 185 -18.92 -3.48 11.07
CA THR A 185 -19.61 -4.78 11.17
C THR A 185 -19.04 -5.71 12.23
N LEU A 186 -17.83 -5.48 12.73
CA LEU A 186 -17.27 -6.21 13.86
C LEU A 186 -17.81 -5.63 15.16
N ALA A 187 -18.24 -6.49 16.09
CA ALA A 187 -18.91 -6.06 17.31
C ALA A 187 -17.92 -5.56 18.38
N SER A 188 -16.67 -6.02 18.34
CA SER A 188 -15.68 -5.70 19.38
C SER A 188 -14.24 -5.67 18.83
N GLU A 189 -13.35 -5.06 19.61
CA GLU A 189 -11.90 -5.14 19.37
C GLU A 189 -11.37 -6.57 19.46
N ARG A 190 -11.98 -7.42 20.27
CA ARG A 190 -11.68 -8.85 20.38
C ARG A 190 -11.96 -9.56 19.05
N ASP A 191 -13.09 -9.28 18.42
CA ASP A 191 -13.41 -9.84 17.12
C ASP A 191 -12.40 -9.43 16.06
N LEU A 192 -11.94 -8.17 16.11
CA LEU A 192 -10.90 -7.70 15.21
C LEU A 192 -9.56 -8.42 15.44
N ASP A 193 -9.19 -8.70 16.70
CA ASP A 193 -7.98 -9.47 17.03
C ASP A 193 -8.09 -10.91 16.53
N ASP A 194 -9.24 -11.54 16.67
CA ASP A 194 -9.49 -12.89 16.18
C ASP A 194 -9.43 -12.96 14.65
N VAL A 195 -10.01 -11.97 13.95
CA VAL A 195 -9.92 -11.83 12.48
C VAL A 195 -8.46 -11.63 12.03
N ILE A 196 -7.67 -10.80 12.70
CA ILE A 196 -6.26 -10.58 12.38
C ILE A 196 -5.45 -11.86 12.60
N GLY A 197 -5.72 -12.59 13.68
CA GLY A 197 -5.11 -13.89 13.94
C GLY A 197 -5.37 -14.89 12.82
N HIS A 198 -6.63 -14.93 12.32
CA HIS A 198 -7.00 -15.76 11.15
C HIS A 198 -6.26 -15.32 9.87
N ILE A 199 -6.19 -14.01 9.58
CA ILE A 199 -5.47 -13.48 8.41
C ILE A 199 -4.01 -13.94 8.40
N HIS A 200 -3.33 -13.89 9.55
CA HIS A 200 -1.94 -14.31 9.67
C HIS A 200 -1.79 -15.83 9.52
N ALA A 201 -2.69 -16.62 10.13
CA ALA A 201 -2.66 -18.07 10.02
C ALA A 201 -2.90 -18.53 8.58
N ALA A 202 -3.87 -17.95 7.89
CA ALA A 202 -4.18 -18.25 6.49
C ALA A 202 -3.03 -17.85 5.54
N GLY A 203 -2.36 -16.72 5.82
CA GLY A 203 -1.23 -16.22 5.04
C GLY A 203 0.04 -17.06 5.18
N ALA A 204 0.25 -17.70 6.33
CA ALA A 204 1.42 -18.55 6.62
C ALA A 204 1.31 -19.99 6.05
N ALA A 205 0.14 -20.39 5.60
CA ALA A 205 -0.11 -21.75 5.08
C ALA A 205 0.30 -21.93 3.60
N ARG A 206 1.09 -21.01 3.00
CA ARG A 206 1.50 -21.01 1.59
C ARG A 206 3.00 -21.09 1.40
#